data_40f97244d1b9bc6991c34c2af5b158ab
#
_entry.id   40f97244d1b9bc6991c34c2af5b158ab
#
_cell.length_a   1.000
_cell.length_b   1.000
_cell.length_c   1.000
_cell.angle_alpha   90.00
_cell.angle_beta   90.00
_cell.angle_gamma   90.00
#
_symmetry.space_group_name_H-M   'P 1'
#
loop_
_entity.id
_entity.type
_entity.pdbx_description
1 polymer ?
#
loop_
_entity_poly.entity_id
_entity_poly.type
_entity_poly.pdbx_seq_one_letter_code
_entity_poly.pdbx_strand_id
1 'polypeptide(L)'
;MPQSVGESKISQTIDGLLAWPDDKLPVLTTLLALRRRWMAYDFAELRQQYEALFADGQEPETQADAELKVQSLPAAASFQFMHRHIQDRTWRLCEQIANARGDEIVSALQPDMSDLGNLKLDSELAYPAYYTFDYHRQTGGIWREDIGAAIYLLGARIVHVGRNSDFQLHDQFVDEIKLVREPERILDLGCGFGKTTFSLKRRWPNAEVEGLDLSVPCLKLARKMATARGQSINWCHADIERLPIEDNSVDLAVVTMVFHEMPEDAIQQSFAEAFRVLRPGGTLITLENRLIGDAFRDTLLKWYSELIDEPYWEPFRHIQLTAMAKAVGFTKSRLKKWYIAGTDGPAAEADPRRWCTPWGQMVAEKEEA
;
A
#
# COMPACT_ATOMS: atom_id res chain seq x y z
N MET A 1 -18.82 3.08 -45.28
CA MET A 1 -18.41 2.41 -44.06
C MET A 1 -17.28 3.24 -43.45
N PRO A 2 -17.45 3.92 -42.33
CA PRO A 2 -16.36 4.58 -41.66
C PRO A 2 -15.67 3.56 -40.77
N GLN A 3 -14.37 3.38 -40.99
CA GLN A 3 -13.48 2.55 -40.18
C GLN A 3 -13.40 3.07 -38.75
N SER A 4 -13.47 2.16 -37.83
CA SER A 4 -13.32 2.32 -36.39
C SER A 4 -11.95 2.91 -36.00
N VAL A 5 -11.87 4.23 -35.88
CA VAL A 5 -10.66 4.95 -35.45
C VAL A 5 -10.55 4.98 -33.91
N GLY A 6 -11.54 4.45 -33.18
CA GLY A 6 -11.61 4.50 -31.72
C GLY A 6 -10.92 3.34 -30.98
N GLU A 7 -10.95 2.15 -31.53
CA GLU A 7 -10.45 0.94 -30.81
C GLU A 7 -8.94 0.81 -30.81
N SER A 8 -8.22 1.36 -31.79
CA SER A 8 -6.76 1.24 -31.88
C SER A 8 -5.98 2.17 -30.93
N LYS A 9 -6.59 3.26 -30.44
CA LYS A 9 -5.91 4.21 -29.53
C LYS A 9 -6.01 3.83 -28.05
N ILE A 10 -7.06 3.16 -27.64
CA ILE A 10 -7.23 2.72 -26.23
C ILE A 10 -6.26 1.57 -25.91
N SER A 11 -5.95 0.70 -26.86
CA SER A 11 -5.00 -0.40 -26.66
C SER A 11 -3.53 0.05 -26.61
N GLN A 12 -3.21 1.27 -26.98
CA GLN A 12 -1.84 1.81 -26.99
C GLN A 12 -1.46 2.59 -25.74
N THR A 13 -2.43 2.88 -24.85
CA THR A 13 -2.15 3.49 -23.55
C THR A 13 -1.79 2.41 -22.53
N ILE A 14 -0.95 2.75 -21.55
CA ILE A 14 -0.59 1.82 -20.47
C ILE A 14 -1.84 1.33 -19.71
N ASP A 15 -2.85 2.16 -19.53
CA ASP A 15 -4.13 1.78 -18.92
C ASP A 15 -4.90 0.76 -19.75
N GLY A 16 -4.88 0.88 -21.10
CA GLY A 16 -5.46 -0.10 -22.00
C GLY A 16 -4.71 -1.44 -22.02
N LEU A 17 -3.38 -1.39 -21.92
CA LEU A 17 -2.53 -2.59 -21.81
C LEU A 17 -2.79 -3.36 -20.52
N LEU A 18 -3.12 -2.66 -19.43
CA LEU A 18 -3.38 -3.20 -18.11
C LEU A 18 -4.88 -3.32 -17.77
N ALA A 19 -5.75 -3.19 -18.77
CA ALA A 19 -7.17 -3.49 -18.61
C ALA A 19 -7.39 -4.99 -18.41
N TRP A 20 -8.43 -5.35 -17.64
CA TRP A 20 -8.83 -6.74 -17.48
C TRP A 20 -9.42 -7.29 -18.78
N PRO A 21 -8.86 -8.39 -19.34
CA PRO A 21 -9.45 -9.02 -20.53
C PRO A 21 -10.83 -9.60 -20.22
N ASP A 22 -11.76 -9.49 -21.16
CA ASP A 22 -13.15 -9.95 -20.99
C ASP A 22 -13.23 -11.44 -20.64
N ASP A 23 -12.38 -12.28 -21.22
CA ASP A 23 -12.30 -13.72 -20.94
C ASP A 23 -11.80 -14.04 -19.52
N LYS A 24 -11.18 -13.08 -18.82
CA LYS A 24 -10.70 -13.23 -17.45
C LYS A 24 -11.67 -12.65 -16.40
N LEU A 25 -12.66 -11.86 -16.80
CA LEU A 25 -13.65 -11.26 -15.88
C LEU A 25 -14.42 -12.30 -15.05
N PRO A 26 -14.83 -13.47 -15.56
CA PRO A 26 -15.48 -14.48 -14.73
C PRO A 26 -14.59 -15.01 -13.61
N VAL A 27 -13.29 -15.22 -13.89
CA VAL A 27 -12.31 -15.67 -12.88
C VAL A 27 -12.10 -14.58 -11.84
N LEU A 28 -11.89 -13.33 -12.26
CA LEU A 28 -11.76 -12.20 -11.37
C LEU A 28 -12.99 -12.05 -10.45
N THR A 29 -14.18 -12.10 -11.02
CA THR A 29 -15.44 -12.00 -10.25
C THR A 29 -15.54 -13.09 -9.20
N THR A 30 -15.15 -14.32 -9.56
CA THR A 30 -15.14 -15.47 -8.63
C THR A 30 -14.14 -15.24 -7.50
N LEU A 31 -12.91 -14.80 -7.79
CA LEU A 31 -11.88 -14.51 -6.77
C LEU A 31 -12.33 -13.39 -5.81
N LEU A 32 -12.93 -12.34 -6.34
CA LEU A 32 -13.49 -11.26 -5.52
C LEU A 32 -14.64 -11.74 -4.63
N ALA A 33 -15.52 -12.61 -5.15
CA ALA A 33 -16.61 -13.20 -4.38
C ALA A 33 -16.09 -14.12 -3.26
N LEU A 34 -15.10 -14.97 -3.55
CA LEU A 34 -14.44 -15.82 -2.56
C LEU A 34 -13.76 -14.98 -1.46
N ARG A 35 -13.07 -13.89 -1.83
CA ARG A 35 -12.44 -13.00 -0.87
C ARG A 35 -13.46 -12.31 0.04
N ARG A 36 -14.58 -11.81 -0.52
CA ARG A 36 -15.68 -11.25 0.27
C ARG A 36 -16.29 -12.28 1.22
N ARG A 37 -16.49 -13.51 0.75
CA ARG A 37 -16.97 -14.60 1.58
C ARG A 37 -16.04 -14.88 2.74
N TRP A 38 -14.73 -15.03 2.46
CA TRP A 38 -13.70 -15.25 3.48
C TRP A 38 -13.69 -14.14 4.55
N MET A 39 -13.74 -12.88 4.13
CA MET A 39 -13.75 -11.74 5.05
C MET A 39 -15.02 -11.62 5.88
N ALA A 40 -16.17 -12.07 5.39
CA ALA A 40 -17.44 -11.91 6.05
C ALA A 40 -17.89 -13.19 6.77
N TYR A 41 -17.99 -14.30 6.05
CA TYR A 41 -18.59 -15.54 6.57
C TYR A 41 -17.56 -16.42 7.28
N ASP A 42 -16.43 -16.68 6.66
CA ASP A 42 -15.43 -17.59 7.22
C ASP A 42 -14.78 -16.96 8.48
N PHE A 43 -14.61 -15.63 8.48
CA PHE A 43 -14.20 -14.91 9.68
C PHE A 43 -15.24 -14.98 10.81
N ALA A 44 -16.52 -14.73 10.50
CA ALA A 44 -17.59 -14.77 11.49
C ALA A 44 -17.80 -16.19 12.08
N GLU A 45 -17.68 -17.22 11.24
CA GLU A 45 -17.72 -18.63 11.68
C GLU A 45 -16.57 -18.94 12.64
N LEU A 46 -15.34 -18.53 12.28
CA LEU A 46 -14.18 -18.76 13.14
C LEU A 46 -14.31 -18.00 14.48
N ARG A 47 -14.80 -16.75 14.45
CA ARG A 47 -15.08 -15.96 15.66
C ARG A 47 -16.14 -16.62 16.54
N GLN A 48 -17.22 -17.14 15.96
CA GLN A 48 -18.26 -17.84 16.69
C GLN A 48 -17.74 -19.09 17.40
N GLN A 49 -16.90 -19.88 16.72
CA GLN A 49 -16.25 -21.05 17.34
C GLN A 49 -15.30 -20.65 18.46
N TYR A 50 -14.58 -19.54 18.30
CA TYR A 50 -13.70 -19.00 19.32
C TYR A 50 -14.45 -18.55 20.57
N GLU A 51 -15.53 -17.76 20.40
CA GLU A 51 -16.38 -17.32 21.51
C GLU A 51 -16.99 -18.50 22.31
N ALA A 52 -17.34 -19.59 21.62
CA ALA A 52 -17.90 -20.78 22.26
C ALA A 52 -16.94 -21.51 23.21
N LEU A 53 -15.63 -21.23 23.14
CA LEU A 53 -14.64 -21.76 24.10
C LEU A 53 -14.74 -21.10 25.48
N PHE A 54 -15.37 -19.92 25.61
CA PHE A 54 -15.39 -19.10 26.79
C PHE A 54 -16.81 -18.87 27.29
N ALA A 55 -17.36 -19.87 28.01
CA ALA A 55 -18.74 -19.82 28.52
C ALA A 55 -18.96 -18.71 29.58
N ASP A 56 -17.90 -18.25 30.23
CA ASP A 56 -17.89 -17.19 31.23
C ASP A 56 -17.55 -15.80 30.65
N GLY A 57 -17.29 -15.73 29.33
CA GLY A 57 -16.95 -14.49 28.63
C GLY A 57 -15.52 -13.99 28.85
N GLN A 58 -14.65 -14.76 29.47
CA GLN A 58 -13.25 -14.39 29.69
C GLN A 58 -12.39 -14.90 28.53
N GLU A 59 -12.25 -14.06 27.50
CA GLU A 59 -11.33 -14.32 26.40
C GLU A 59 -9.88 -14.04 26.82
N PRO A 60 -8.88 -14.69 26.17
CA PRO A 60 -7.47 -14.39 26.39
C PRO A 60 -7.15 -12.91 26.16
N GLU A 61 -6.35 -12.34 27.06
CA GLU A 61 -5.86 -10.97 26.94
C GLU A 61 -4.68 -10.84 26.00
N THR A 62 -3.90 -11.94 25.83
CA THR A 62 -2.71 -11.95 24.98
C THR A 62 -2.96 -12.62 23.64
N GLN A 63 -2.30 -12.11 22.60
CA GLN A 63 -2.33 -12.70 21.27
C GLN A 63 -1.81 -14.15 21.26
N ALA A 64 -0.75 -14.45 22.03
CA ALA A 64 -0.17 -15.79 22.09
C ALA A 64 -1.15 -16.84 22.66
N ASP A 65 -1.88 -16.48 23.74
CA ASP A 65 -2.89 -17.37 24.31
C ASP A 65 -4.10 -17.52 23.38
N ALA A 66 -4.51 -16.44 22.73
CA ALA A 66 -5.57 -16.49 21.73
C ALA A 66 -5.19 -17.36 20.54
N GLU A 67 -3.95 -17.28 20.04
CA GLU A 67 -3.46 -18.08 18.93
C GLU A 67 -3.54 -19.59 19.21
N LEU A 68 -3.13 -20.04 20.40
CA LEU A 68 -3.25 -21.43 20.80
C LEU A 68 -4.71 -21.92 20.77
N LYS A 69 -5.65 -21.07 21.19
CA LYS A 69 -7.08 -21.39 21.15
C LYS A 69 -7.61 -21.42 19.72
N VAL A 70 -7.31 -20.40 18.91
CA VAL A 70 -7.75 -20.33 17.53
C VAL A 70 -7.23 -21.50 16.71
N GLN A 71 -5.95 -21.87 16.87
CA GLN A 71 -5.35 -23.02 16.17
C GLN A 71 -6.08 -24.35 16.45
N SER A 72 -6.71 -24.51 17.61
CA SER A 72 -7.44 -25.72 17.97
C SER A 72 -8.82 -25.82 17.34
N LEU A 73 -9.32 -24.74 16.70
CA LEU A 73 -10.67 -24.69 16.14
C LEU A 73 -10.79 -25.42 14.80
N PRO A 74 -11.85 -26.17 14.53
CA PRO A 74 -12.07 -26.84 13.25
C PRO A 74 -12.05 -25.89 12.05
N ALA A 75 -12.55 -24.66 12.19
CA ALA A 75 -12.58 -23.67 11.13
C ALA A 75 -11.20 -23.05 10.82
N ALA A 76 -10.22 -23.13 11.73
CA ALA A 76 -8.94 -22.45 11.59
C ALA A 76 -8.15 -22.86 10.34
N ALA A 77 -8.00 -24.18 10.13
CA ALA A 77 -7.28 -24.71 8.97
C ALA A 77 -7.96 -24.31 7.65
N SER A 78 -9.31 -24.37 7.61
CA SER A 78 -10.09 -23.94 6.44
C SER A 78 -9.93 -22.45 6.17
N PHE A 79 -9.97 -21.61 7.22
CA PHE A 79 -9.78 -20.18 7.12
C PHE A 79 -8.41 -19.81 6.52
N GLN A 80 -7.33 -20.41 7.01
CA GLN A 80 -5.97 -20.21 6.50
C GLN A 80 -5.82 -20.72 5.06
N PHE A 81 -6.33 -21.92 4.78
CA PHE A 81 -6.28 -22.53 3.45
C PHE A 81 -6.99 -21.65 2.41
N MET A 82 -8.20 -21.18 2.71
CA MET A 82 -8.97 -20.32 1.81
C MET A 82 -8.24 -19.02 1.54
N HIS A 83 -7.69 -18.38 2.56
CA HIS A 83 -6.92 -17.15 2.40
C HIS A 83 -5.73 -17.36 1.46
N ARG A 84 -4.88 -18.36 1.75
CA ARG A 84 -3.72 -18.69 0.93
C ARG A 84 -4.10 -19.02 -0.51
N HIS A 85 -5.13 -19.82 -0.69
CA HIS A 85 -5.60 -20.20 -2.01
C HIS A 85 -6.09 -19.01 -2.83
N ILE A 86 -6.86 -18.11 -2.24
CA ILE A 86 -7.32 -16.87 -2.89
C ILE A 86 -6.13 -15.99 -3.27
N GLN A 87 -5.15 -15.83 -2.37
CA GLN A 87 -3.95 -15.03 -2.63
C GLN A 87 -3.14 -15.60 -3.80
N ASP A 88 -2.79 -16.88 -3.76
CA ASP A 88 -2.02 -17.54 -4.83
C ASP A 88 -2.74 -17.45 -6.19
N ARG A 89 -4.06 -17.66 -6.20
CA ARG A 89 -4.85 -17.56 -7.44
C ARG A 89 -4.94 -16.15 -7.98
N THR A 90 -4.98 -15.15 -7.09
CA THR A 90 -4.98 -13.74 -7.47
C THR A 90 -3.69 -13.39 -8.21
N TRP A 91 -2.53 -13.71 -7.64
CA TRP A 91 -1.25 -13.39 -8.28
C TRP A 91 -1.03 -14.15 -9.58
N ARG A 92 -1.38 -15.43 -9.64
CA ARG A 92 -1.31 -16.21 -10.89
C ARG A 92 -2.20 -15.62 -12.00
N LEU A 93 -3.37 -15.10 -11.65
CA LEU A 93 -4.22 -14.41 -12.64
C LEU A 93 -3.55 -13.12 -13.14
N CYS A 94 -2.98 -12.32 -12.24
CA CYS A 94 -2.27 -11.09 -12.60
C CYS A 94 -1.04 -11.40 -13.50
N GLU A 95 -0.25 -12.41 -13.14
CA GLU A 95 0.88 -12.89 -13.94
C GLU A 95 0.45 -13.34 -15.34
N GLN A 96 -0.60 -14.13 -15.46
CA GLN A 96 -1.11 -14.60 -16.75
C GLN A 96 -1.54 -13.43 -17.65
N ILE A 97 -2.20 -12.43 -17.09
CA ILE A 97 -2.67 -11.25 -17.84
C ILE A 97 -1.48 -10.38 -18.27
N ALA A 98 -0.56 -10.10 -17.36
CA ALA A 98 0.60 -9.27 -17.66
C ALA A 98 1.52 -9.96 -18.69
N ASN A 99 1.83 -11.24 -18.49
CA ASN A 99 2.74 -12.00 -19.39
C ASN A 99 2.15 -12.23 -20.78
N ALA A 100 0.82 -12.32 -20.91
CA ALA A 100 0.17 -12.45 -22.22
C ALA A 100 0.44 -11.25 -23.15
N ARG A 101 0.82 -10.11 -22.59
CA ARG A 101 1.16 -8.86 -23.29
C ARG A 101 2.52 -8.31 -22.84
N GLY A 102 3.41 -9.18 -22.37
CA GLY A 102 4.68 -8.81 -21.74
C GLY A 102 5.53 -7.88 -22.59
N ASP A 103 5.78 -8.23 -23.87
CA ASP A 103 6.61 -7.42 -24.78
C ASP A 103 5.98 -6.02 -25.02
N GLU A 104 4.65 -5.94 -25.17
CA GLU A 104 3.94 -4.67 -25.36
C GLU A 104 4.05 -3.79 -24.09
N ILE A 105 3.87 -4.39 -22.91
CA ILE A 105 3.97 -3.68 -21.63
C ILE A 105 5.40 -3.17 -21.41
N VAL A 106 6.40 -4.03 -21.56
CA VAL A 106 7.82 -3.66 -21.39
C VAL A 106 8.20 -2.55 -22.37
N SER A 107 7.76 -2.65 -23.63
CA SER A 107 7.98 -1.59 -24.62
C SER A 107 7.31 -0.28 -24.24
N ALA A 108 6.07 -0.32 -23.75
CA ALA A 108 5.33 0.87 -23.33
C ALA A 108 5.94 1.57 -22.10
N LEU A 109 6.67 0.84 -21.25
CA LEU A 109 7.35 1.38 -20.08
C LEU A 109 8.69 2.05 -20.40
N GLN A 110 9.20 1.92 -21.62
CA GLN A 110 10.44 2.62 -22.00
C GLN A 110 10.21 4.14 -22.04
N PRO A 111 11.25 4.94 -21.70
CA PRO A 111 11.17 6.39 -21.79
C PRO A 111 10.76 6.88 -23.18
N ASP A 112 9.90 7.89 -23.22
CA ASP A 112 9.42 8.52 -24.44
C ASP A 112 9.50 10.06 -24.33
N MET A 113 9.64 10.76 -25.45
CA MET A 113 9.71 12.23 -25.50
C MET A 113 8.41 12.92 -25.04
N SER A 114 7.29 12.19 -25.06
CA SER A 114 6.00 12.69 -24.59
C SER A 114 5.77 12.51 -23.09
N ASP A 115 6.68 11.82 -22.38
CA ASP A 115 6.55 11.59 -20.95
C ASP A 115 6.65 12.90 -20.17
N LEU A 116 5.67 13.14 -19.28
CA LEU A 116 5.64 14.31 -18.41
C LEU A 116 6.47 14.07 -17.14
N GLY A 117 7.12 15.14 -16.66
CA GLY A 117 7.98 15.09 -15.49
C GLY A 117 9.30 14.35 -15.75
N ASN A 118 10.17 14.39 -14.75
CA ASN A 118 11.48 13.78 -14.81
C ASN A 118 11.49 12.41 -14.14
N LEU A 119 12.28 11.48 -14.68
CA LEU A 119 12.61 10.21 -14.01
C LEU A 119 14.14 10.17 -13.83
N LYS A 120 14.57 10.31 -12.57
CA LYS A 120 15.98 10.20 -12.19
C LYS A 120 16.25 8.79 -11.67
N LEU A 121 17.11 8.07 -12.35
CA LEU A 121 17.57 6.74 -11.93
C LEU A 121 19.00 6.81 -11.40
N ASP A 122 19.24 6.10 -10.30
CA ASP A 122 20.58 5.90 -9.74
C ASP A 122 21.01 4.47 -9.99
N SER A 123 21.98 4.27 -10.89
CA SER A 123 22.50 2.95 -11.24
C SER A 123 23.39 2.33 -10.17
N GLU A 124 23.86 3.14 -9.22
CA GLU A 124 24.76 2.72 -8.13
C GLU A 124 23.99 2.42 -6.83
N LEU A 125 22.68 2.69 -6.80
CA LEU A 125 21.87 2.44 -5.61
C LEU A 125 21.78 0.94 -5.31
N ALA A 126 22.33 0.56 -4.17
CA ALA A 126 22.22 -0.81 -3.66
C ALA A 126 20.86 -0.99 -2.95
N TYR A 127 20.16 -2.07 -3.29
CA TYR A 127 18.92 -2.40 -2.61
C TYR A 127 19.20 -2.92 -1.19
N PRO A 128 18.48 -2.46 -0.17
CA PRO A 128 18.51 -3.07 1.15
C PRO A 128 18.13 -4.55 1.11
N ALA A 129 18.73 -5.36 1.96
CA ALA A 129 18.48 -6.81 1.97
C ALA A 129 17.00 -7.15 2.24
N TYR A 130 16.34 -6.34 3.07
CA TYR A 130 14.92 -6.53 3.37
C TYR A 130 14.01 -6.22 2.17
N TYR A 131 14.45 -5.44 1.20
CA TYR A 131 13.65 -5.07 0.02
C TYR A 131 13.66 -6.16 -1.06
N THR A 132 14.73 -6.95 -1.16
CA THR A 132 14.90 -7.97 -2.20
C THR A 132 14.14 -9.26 -1.89
N PHE A 133 12.85 -9.13 -1.60
CA PHE A 133 11.93 -10.18 -1.19
C PHE A 133 10.69 -10.22 -2.09
N ASP A 134 10.05 -11.37 -2.21
CA ASP A 134 8.82 -11.52 -3.01
C ASP A 134 7.58 -11.24 -2.12
N TYR A 135 7.43 -9.98 -1.71
CA TYR A 135 6.29 -9.53 -0.92
C TYR A 135 4.96 -9.92 -1.56
N HIS A 136 3.93 -10.07 -0.75
CA HIS A 136 2.57 -10.43 -1.14
C HIS A 136 2.48 -11.77 -1.88
N ARG A 137 3.55 -12.58 -1.94
CA ARG A 137 3.70 -13.77 -2.76
C ARG A 137 3.68 -13.48 -4.27
N GLN A 138 4.04 -12.28 -4.64
CA GLN A 138 4.24 -11.93 -6.04
C GLN A 138 5.57 -12.48 -6.52
N THR A 139 5.55 -13.54 -7.31
CA THR A 139 6.75 -14.16 -7.88
C THR A 139 7.56 -13.15 -8.68
N GLY A 140 8.86 -13.04 -8.38
CA GLY A 140 9.78 -12.10 -9.02
C GLY A 140 9.81 -10.71 -8.38
N GLY A 141 8.92 -10.43 -7.43
CA GLY A 141 8.86 -9.15 -6.71
C GLY A 141 8.52 -7.96 -7.62
N ILE A 142 8.65 -6.76 -7.07
CA ILE A 142 8.35 -5.50 -7.78
C ILE A 142 9.62 -4.79 -8.28
N TRP A 143 10.80 -5.34 -8.01
CA TRP A 143 12.10 -4.67 -8.16
C TRP A 143 12.98 -5.22 -9.30
N ARG A 144 12.72 -6.46 -9.76
CA ARG A 144 13.59 -7.14 -10.73
C ARG A 144 13.33 -6.70 -12.17
N GLU A 145 12.11 -6.86 -12.64
CA GLU A 145 11.74 -6.70 -14.04
C GLU A 145 10.56 -5.75 -14.23
N ASP A 146 10.54 -5.05 -15.35
CA ASP A 146 9.49 -4.07 -15.69
C ASP A 146 8.08 -4.68 -15.63
N ILE A 147 7.93 -5.96 -16.00
CA ILE A 147 6.66 -6.68 -15.92
C ILE A 147 6.13 -6.84 -14.48
N GLY A 148 7.03 -6.88 -13.48
CA GLY A 148 6.68 -6.98 -12.08
C GLY A 148 5.80 -5.83 -11.60
N ALA A 149 6.05 -4.61 -12.08
CA ALA A 149 5.22 -3.44 -11.75
C ALA A 149 3.80 -3.57 -12.33
N ALA A 150 3.65 -4.12 -13.53
CA ALA A 150 2.34 -4.39 -14.14
C ALA A 150 1.55 -5.45 -13.36
N ILE A 151 2.20 -6.52 -12.94
CA ILE A 151 1.61 -7.56 -12.08
C ILE A 151 1.15 -6.94 -10.75
N TYR A 152 2.01 -6.12 -10.14
CA TYR A 152 1.70 -5.42 -8.89
C TYR A 152 0.49 -4.48 -9.02
N LEU A 153 0.40 -3.69 -10.09
CA LEU A 153 -0.77 -2.83 -10.36
C LEU A 153 -2.06 -3.65 -10.47
N LEU A 154 -2.05 -4.75 -11.22
CA LEU A 154 -3.21 -5.63 -11.35
C LEU A 154 -3.62 -6.20 -9.99
N GLY A 155 -2.67 -6.67 -9.19
CA GLY A 155 -2.91 -7.17 -7.83
C GLY A 155 -3.48 -6.10 -6.90
N ALA A 156 -2.94 -4.89 -6.93
CA ALA A 156 -3.41 -3.77 -6.11
C ALA A 156 -4.88 -3.40 -6.37
N ARG A 157 -5.40 -3.60 -7.59
CA ARG A 157 -6.82 -3.41 -7.91
C ARG A 157 -7.74 -4.45 -7.25
N ILE A 158 -7.20 -5.60 -6.85
CA ILE A 158 -7.96 -6.71 -6.25
C ILE A 158 -7.90 -6.68 -4.71
N VAL A 159 -6.76 -6.31 -4.14
CA VAL A 159 -6.45 -6.44 -2.69
C VAL A 159 -7.56 -5.86 -1.81
N HIS A 160 -8.08 -4.70 -2.12
CA HIS A 160 -9.18 -4.07 -1.38
C HIS A 160 -10.57 -4.48 -1.88
N VAL A 161 -10.69 -5.70 -2.41
CA VAL A 161 -11.96 -6.29 -2.89
C VAL A 161 -12.62 -5.43 -3.98
N GLY A 162 -11.79 -4.80 -4.82
CA GLY A 162 -12.22 -3.90 -5.88
C GLY A 162 -12.66 -2.50 -5.41
N ARG A 163 -12.49 -2.17 -4.13
CA ARG A 163 -12.88 -0.87 -3.55
C ARG A 163 -11.84 0.24 -3.75
N ASN A 164 -10.65 -0.12 -4.26
CA ASN A 164 -9.55 0.79 -4.55
C ASN A 164 -9.01 0.57 -5.97
N SER A 165 -9.87 0.19 -6.89
CA SER A 165 -9.49 -0.12 -8.27
C SER A 165 -8.99 1.09 -9.05
N ASP A 166 -9.39 2.29 -8.64
CA ASP A 166 -8.96 3.59 -9.18
C ASP A 166 -8.48 4.54 -8.07
N PHE A 167 -7.79 4.00 -7.08
CA PHE A 167 -7.09 4.71 -6.00
C PHE A 167 -7.98 5.53 -5.05
N GLN A 168 -9.27 5.22 -4.96
CA GLN A 168 -10.25 5.95 -4.14
C GLN A 168 -9.85 6.08 -2.66
N LEU A 169 -9.18 5.07 -2.10
CA LEU A 169 -8.62 5.12 -0.74
C LEU A 169 -7.57 6.23 -0.63
N HIS A 170 -6.66 6.30 -1.61
CA HIS A 170 -5.60 7.31 -1.62
C HIS A 170 -6.15 8.71 -1.85
N ASP A 171 -7.17 8.85 -2.71
CA ASP A 171 -7.88 10.12 -2.91
C ASP A 171 -8.53 10.59 -1.62
N GLN A 172 -9.29 9.73 -0.94
CA GLN A 172 -9.89 10.07 0.35
C GLN A 172 -8.84 10.47 1.38
N PHE A 173 -7.77 9.67 1.51
CA PHE A 173 -6.69 9.96 2.46
C PHE A 173 -6.08 11.34 2.21
N VAL A 174 -5.73 11.63 0.95
CA VAL A 174 -5.12 12.91 0.58
C VAL A 174 -6.11 14.07 0.78
N ASP A 175 -7.40 13.91 0.42
CA ASP A 175 -8.41 14.95 0.57
C ASP A 175 -8.69 15.30 2.05
N GLU A 176 -8.44 14.38 2.98
CA GLU A 176 -8.57 14.60 4.42
C GLU A 176 -7.32 15.20 5.09
N ILE A 177 -6.19 15.34 4.39
CA ILE A 177 -5.00 15.99 4.93
C ILE A 177 -5.31 17.46 5.23
N LYS A 178 -4.96 17.90 6.44
CA LYS A 178 -5.11 19.29 6.88
C LYS A 178 -3.75 19.89 7.17
N LEU A 179 -3.39 20.91 6.43
CA LEU A 179 -2.17 21.70 6.62
C LEU A 179 -2.53 23.13 7.00
N VAL A 180 -1.63 23.81 7.69
CA VAL A 180 -1.79 25.23 8.05
C VAL A 180 -1.64 26.12 6.82
N ARG A 181 -0.81 25.72 5.87
CA ARG A 181 -0.56 26.42 4.59
C ARG A 181 -0.52 25.43 3.43
N GLU A 182 -0.79 25.92 2.23
CA GLU A 182 -0.64 25.14 1.00
C GLU A 182 0.85 24.78 0.79
N PRO A 183 1.15 23.50 0.50
CA PRO A 183 2.52 23.07 0.27
C PRO A 183 2.99 23.48 -1.12
N GLU A 184 4.25 23.90 -1.23
CA GLU A 184 4.90 24.19 -2.51
C GLU A 184 5.71 22.98 -3.02
N ARG A 185 6.31 22.20 -2.10
CA ARG A 185 7.08 20.99 -2.41
C ARG A 185 6.63 19.81 -1.57
N ILE A 186 6.28 18.71 -2.25
CA ILE A 186 5.71 17.49 -1.64
C ILE A 186 6.54 16.28 -2.06
N LEU A 187 6.91 15.42 -1.10
CA LEU A 187 7.51 14.12 -1.35
C LEU A 187 6.53 13.01 -0.99
N ASP A 188 6.44 12.00 -1.86
CA ASP A 188 5.78 10.71 -1.58
C ASP A 188 6.88 9.65 -1.45
N LEU A 189 7.14 9.21 -0.23
CA LEU A 189 8.26 8.34 0.14
C LEU A 189 7.80 6.87 0.09
N GLY A 190 8.42 6.06 -0.77
CA GLY A 190 7.97 4.71 -1.08
C GLY A 190 6.70 4.75 -1.94
N CYS A 191 6.72 5.54 -3.01
CA CYS A 191 5.53 5.85 -3.80
C CYS A 191 5.00 4.68 -4.64
N GLY A 192 5.77 3.60 -4.81
CA GLY A 192 5.45 2.51 -5.72
C GLY A 192 5.17 3.01 -7.14
N PHE A 193 4.05 2.59 -7.70
CA PHE A 193 3.61 3.11 -9.01
C PHE A 193 2.72 4.37 -8.92
N GLY A 194 2.80 5.14 -7.81
CA GLY A 194 2.29 6.51 -7.72
C GLY A 194 0.85 6.68 -7.22
N LYS A 195 0.26 5.70 -6.53
CA LYS A 195 -1.14 5.78 -6.05
C LYS A 195 -1.43 7.05 -5.25
N THR A 196 -0.65 7.31 -4.22
CA THR A 196 -0.77 8.52 -3.39
C THR A 196 -0.26 9.75 -4.13
N THR A 197 0.81 9.60 -4.90
CA THR A 197 1.45 10.69 -5.66
C THR A 197 0.48 11.36 -6.63
N PHE A 198 -0.34 10.58 -7.34
CA PHE A 198 -1.37 11.12 -8.26
C PHE A 198 -2.43 11.93 -7.50
N SER A 199 -2.86 11.44 -6.34
CA SER A 199 -3.82 12.13 -5.47
C SER A 199 -3.24 13.43 -4.91
N LEU A 200 -1.96 13.43 -4.50
CA LEU A 200 -1.24 14.63 -4.06
C LEU A 200 -1.18 15.68 -5.17
N LYS A 201 -0.79 15.29 -6.39
CA LYS A 201 -0.74 16.21 -7.54
C LYS A 201 -2.11 16.71 -7.97
N ARG A 202 -3.15 15.89 -7.86
CA ARG A 202 -4.54 16.30 -8.11
C ARG A 202 -4.98 17.38 -7.12
N ARG A 203 -4.68 17.17 -5.82
CA ARG A 203 -5.10 18.10 -4.76
C ARG A 203 -4.32 19.40 -4.77
N TRP A 204 -3.01 19.33 -5.02
CA TRP A 204 -2.12 20.49 -5.08
C TRP A 204 -1.46 20.62 -6.46
N PRO A 205 -2.24 21.06 -7.48
CA PRO A 205 -1.76 21.06 -8.86
C PRO A 205 -0.57 21.99 -9.11
N ASN A 206 -0.40 23.02 -8.29
CA ASN A 206 0.69 23.98 -8.39
C ASN A 206 1.95 23.55 -7.61
N ALA A 207 1.84 22.57 -6.71
CA ALA A 207 2.99 22.07 -5.96
C ALA A 207 3.93 21.26 -6.86
N GLU A 208 5.22 21.35 -6.56
CA GLU A 208 6.21 20.40 -7.04
C GLU A 208 5.99 19.09 -6.27
N VAL A 209 5.60 18.03 -6.97
CA VAL A 209 5.38 16.71 -6.39
C VAL A 209 6.43 15.75 -6.92
N GLU A 210 7.13 15.06 -6.02
CA GLU A 210 8.12 14.06 -6.35
C GLU A 210 7.82 12.75 -5.63
N GLY A 211 7.74 11.67 -6.41
CA GLY A 211 7.63 10.31 -5.90
C GLY A 211 8.99 9.63 -5.84
N LEU A 212 9.34 9.06 -4.68
CA LEU A 212 10.60 8.36 -4.48
C LEU A 212 10.33 6.89 -4.15
N ASP A 213 11.04 5.98 -4.81
CA ASP A 213 10.89 4.53 -4.59
C ASP A 213 12.17 3.77 -4.96
N LEU A 214 12.36 2.61 -4.36
CA LEU A 214 13.41 1.66 -4.72
C LEU A 214 13.10 0.90 -6.02
N SER A 215 11.81 0.75 -6.40
CA SER A 215 11.41 0.00 -7.58
C SER A 215 11.52 0.82 -8.86
N VAL A 216 12.58 0.63 -9.61
CA VAL A 216 12.70 1.20 -10.96
C VAL A 216 11.52 0.81 -11.87
N PRO A 217 11.05 -0.46 -11.90
CA PRO A 217 9.86 -0.83 -12.65
C PRO A 217 8.61 -0.04 -12.26
N CYS A 218 8.37 0.15 -10.95
CA CYS A 218 7.23 0.93 -10.47
C CYS A 218 7.33 2.41 -10.86
N LEU A 219 8.51 3.02 -10.76
CA LEU A 219 8.73 4.41 -11.16
C LEU A 219 8.52 4.63 -12.66
N LYS A 220 8.94 3.69 -13.51
CA LYS A 220 8.65 3.74 -14.95
C LYS A 220 7.14 3.69 -15.21
N LEU A 221 6.44 2.76 -14.55
CA LEU A 221 4.98 2.64 -14.65
C LEU A 221 4.28 3.90 -14.13
N ALA A 222 4.69 4.43 -12.98
CA ALA A 222 4.17 5.65 -12.39
C ALA A 222 4.27 6.85 -13.35
N ARG A 223 5.43 7.03 -14.00
CA ARG A 223 5.64 8.10 -14.99
C ARG A 223 4.67 7.99 -16.17
N LYS A 224 4.50 6.78 -16.73
CA LYS A 224 3.56 6.56 -17.84
C LYS A 224 2.12 6.83 -17.42
N MET A 225 1.74 6.39 -16.23
CA MET A 225 0.40 6.63 -15.67
C MET A 225 0.15 8.12 -15.37
N ALA A 226 1.15 8.85 -14.87
CA ALA A 226 1.07 10.31 -14.67
C ALA A 226 0.90 11.03 -15.99
N THR A 227 1.69 10.66 -17.01
CA THR A 227 1.60 11.21 -18.37
C THR A 227 0.20 11.01 -18.98
N ALA A 228 -0.37 9.79 -18.84
CA ALA A 228 -1.73 9.50 -19.31
C ALA A 228 -2.80 10.34 -18.59
N ARG A 229 -2.55 10.77 -17.35
CA ARG A 229 -3.40 11.66 -16.55
C ARG A 229 -3.15 13.15 -16.80
N GLY A 230 -2.17 13.50 -17.63
CA GLY A 230 -1.74 14.90 -17.85
C GLY A 230 -1.07 15.53 -16.62
N GLN A 231 -0.53 14.71 -15.72
CA GLN A 231 0.13 15.17 -14.49
C GLN A 231 1.64 15.20 -14.68
N SER A 232 2.26 16.38 -14.50
CA SER A 232 3.72 16.52 -14.45
C SER A 232 4.19 16.26 -13.01
N ILE A 233 4.82 15.10 -12.79
CA ILE A 233 5.33 14.63 -11.51
C ILE A 233 6.78 14.19 -11.70
N ASN A 234 7.64 14.51 -10.74
CA ASN A 234 9.03 14.03 -10.73
C ASN A 234 9.10 12.67 -10.03
N TRP A 235 9.96 11.81 -10.54
CA TRP A 235 10.18 10.47 -10.02
C TRP A 235 11.66 10.25 -9.75
N CYS A 236 12.01 9.70 -8.60
CA CYS A 236 13.38 9.48 -8.21
C CYS A 236 13.60 8.06 -7.67
N HIS A 237 14.53 7.33 -8.27
CA HIS A 237 15.02 6.07 -7.75
C HIS A 237 15.91 6.37 -6.53
N ALA A 238 15.37 6.11 -5.34
CA ALA A 238 16.03 6.47 -4.09
C ALA A 238 15.58 5.56 -2.95
N ASP A 239 16.47 5.42 -1.97
CA ASP A 239 16.19 4.83 -0.68
C ASP A 239 15.67 5.91 0.27
N ILE A 240 14.54 5.67 0.92
CA ILE A 240 13.95 6.61 1.88
C ILE A 240 14.74 6.71 3.19
N GLU A 241 15.65 5.77 3.44
CA GLU A 241 16.63 5.85 4.54
C GLU A 241 17.76 6.83 4.25
N ARG A 242 17.91 7.28 2.98
CA ARG A 242 18.96 8.21 2.55
C ARG A 242 18.50 9.02 1.35
N LEU A 243 17.73 10.06 1.60
CA LEU A 243 17.12 10.87 0.55
C LEU A 243 18.13 11.77 -0.17
N PRO A 244 18.19 11.78 -1.51
CA PRO A 244 18.99 12.71 -2.30
C PRO A 244 18.34 14.10 -2.39
N ILE A 245 17.85 14.60 -1.27
CA ILE A 245 17.06 15.83 -1.12
C ILE A 245 17.77 16.75 -0.13
N GLU A 246 17.77 18.05 -0.40
CA GLU A 246 18.38 19.07 0.45
C GLU A 246 17.66 19.21 1.79
N ASP A 247 18.42 19.57 2.82
CA ASP A 247 17.88 19.87 4.15
C ASP A 247 16.88 21.03 4.09
N ASN A 248 15.83 20.96 4.88
CA ASN A 248 14.85 22.03 5.08
C ASN A 248 14.24 22.57 3.76
N SER A 249 13.99 21.72 2.80
CA SER A 249 13.53 22.10 1.46
C SER A 249 12.11 21.65 1.13
N VAL A 250 11.45 20.88 1.99
CA VAL A 250 10.17 20.20 1.74
C VAL A 250 9.09 20.66 2.70
N ASP A 251 7.86 20.87 2.22
CA ASP A 251 6.70 21.23 3.05
C ASP A 251 5.99 20.03 3.64
N LEU A 252 5.79 19.03 2.80
CA LEU A 252 5.02 17.84 3.12
C LEU A 252 5.75 16.60 2.63
N ALA A 253 6.01 15.68 3.55
CA ALA A 253 6.43 14.33 3.25
C ALA A 253 5.30 13.36 3.59
N VAL A 254 5.00 12.42 2.69
CA VAL A 254 3.95 11.43 2.87
C VAL A 254 4.54 10.03 2.74
N VAL A 255 4.12 9.11 3.61
CA VAL A 255 4.45 7.69 3.55
C VAL A 255 3.15 6.90 3.60
N THR A 256 2.89 6.05 2.61
CA THR A 256 1.63 5.32 2.54
C THR A 256 1.88 3.83 2.31
N MET A 257 1.61 3.01 3.32
CA MET A 257 1.76 1.55 3.22
C MET A 257 3.18 1.10 2.84
N VAL A 258 4.19 1.59 3.59
CA VAL A 258 5.61 1.29 3.38
C VAL A 258 6.26 0.71 4.63
N PHE A 259 6.02 1.31 5.78
CA PHE A 259 6.74 0.96 7.01
C PHE A 259 6.49 -0.46 7.49
N HIS A 260 5.36 -1.06 7.15
CA HIS A 260 5.10 -2.46 7.48
C HIS A 260 5.92 -3.47 6.65
N GLU A 261 6.63 -3.00 5.63
CA GLU A 261 7.55 -3.79 4.81
C GLU A 261 9.03 -3.57 5.22
N MET A 262 9.30 -2.81 6.29
CA MET A 262 10.63 -2.40 6.70
C MET A 262 10.97 -2.84 8.13
N PRO A 263 12.25 -3.16 8.42
CA PRO A 263 12.71 -3.38 9.79
C PRO A 263 12.70 -2.05 10.58
N GLU A 264 12.68 -2.17 11.91
CA GLU A 264 12.51 -1.04 12.82
C GLU A 264 13.60 0.04 12.68
N ASP A 265 14.84 -0.36 12.47
CA ASP A 265 16.00 0.53 12.28
C ASP A 265 15.89 1.32 10.97
N ALA A 266 15.45 0.69 9.89
CA ALA A 266 15.20 1.35 8.61
C ALA A 266 14.05 2.37 8.72
N ILE A 267 12.98 2.04 9.46
CA ILE A 267 11.89 2.98 9.76
C ILE A 267 12.43 4.18 10.54
N GLN A 268 13.24 3.94 11.59
CA GLN A 268 13.83 5.02 12.39
C GLN A 268 14.71 5.93 11.53
N GLN A 269 15.51 5.37 10.62
CA GLN A 269 16.35 6.13 9.70
C GLN A 269 15.49 6.95 8.72
N SER A 270 14.40 6.38 8.20
CA SER A 270 13.46 7.08 7.32
C SER A 270 12.79 8.28 8.02
N PHE A 271 12.48 8.15 9.33
CA PHE A 271 12.02 9.29 10.13
C PHE A 271 13.07 10.40 10.25
N ALA A 272 14.34 10.03 10.45
CA ALA A 272 15.45 10.98 10.54
C ALA A 272 15.63 11.75 9.21
N GLU A 273 15.56 11.04 8.09
CA GLU A 273 15.64 11.66 6.76
C GLU A 273 14.43 12.55 6.46
N ALA A 274 13.21 12.09 6.77
CA ALA A 274 12.01 12.93 6.63
C ALA A 274 12.14 14.22 7.47
N PHE A 275 12.63 14.12 8.72
CA PHE A 275 12.87 15.30 9.57
C PHE A 275 13.94 16.22 8.99
N ARG A 276 15.03 15.67 8.45
CA ARG A 276 16.12 16.46 7.83
C ARG A 276 15.62 17.30 6.66
N VAL A 277 14.88 16.67 5.73
CA VAL A 277 14.45 17.33 4.50
C VAL A 277 13.28 18.29 4.70
N LEU A 278 12.44 18.06 5.71
CA LEU A 278 11.33 18.95 6.02
C LEU A 278 11.86 20.30 6.53
N ARG A 279 11.31 21.39 5.99
CA ARG A 279 11.58 22.73 6.50
C ARG A 279 10.92 22.96 7.87
N PRO A 280 11.35 23.96 8.65
CA PRO A 280 10.59 24.39 9.84
C PRO A 280 9.12 24.64 9.49
N GLY A 281 8.20 24.11 10.31
CA GLY A 281 6.76 24.10 10.03
C GLY A 281 6.31 23.04 9.01
N GLY A 282 7.22 22.24 8.46
CA GLY A 282 6.90 21.12 7.56
C GLY A 282 6.29 19.93 8.28
N THR A 283 5.58 19.10 7.54
CA THR A 283 4.77 18.01 8.09
C THR A 283 5.11 16.67 7.45
N LEU A 284 5.29 15.63 8.28
CA LEU A 284 5.30 14.23 7.88
C LEU A 284 3.93 13.62 8.16
N ILE A 285 3.34 12.94 7.17
CA ILE A 285 2.09 12.20 7.34
C ILE A 285 2.29 10.77 6.88
N THR A 286 1.87 9.80 7.71
CA THR A 286 1.90 8.38 7.34
C THR A 286 0.50 7.77 7.37
N LEU A 287 0.23 6.82 6.49
CA LEU A 287 -0.96 5.99 6.53
C LEU A 287 -0.54 4.53 6.42
N GLU A 288 -0.78 3.78 7.50
CA GLU A 288 -0.35 2.39 7.61
C GLU A 288 -1.50 1.48 8.06
N ASN A 289 -1.50 0.27 7.58
CA ASN A 289 -2.44 -0.75 8.03
C ASN A 289 -1.99 -1.26 9.41
N ARG A 290 -2.51 -0.64 10.46
CA ARG A 290 -2.23 -1.00 11.85
C ARG A 290 -3.50 -1.47 12.51
N LEU A 291 -3.62 -2.77 12.71
CA LEU A 291 -4.61 -3.29 13.63
C LEU A 291 -4.15 -3.04 15.06
N ILE A 292 -5.02 -2.39 15.80
CA ILE A 292 -5.03 -2.41 17.26
C ILE A 292 -6.38 -3.02 17.57
N GLY A 293 -6.41 -4.35 17.58
CA GLY A 293 -7.61 -5.13 17.78
C GLY A 293 -7.69 -5.76 19.16
N ASP A 294 -8.50 -6.75 19.24
CA ASP A 294 -8.52 -7.73 20.31
C ASP A 294 -7.51 -8.86 19.99
N ALA A 295 -7.15 -9.66 20.99
CA ALA A 295 -6.17 -10.74 20.85
C ALA A 295 -6.53 -11.77 19.74
N PHE A 296 -7.81 -11.96 19.47
CA PHE A 296 -8.28 -12.83 18.37
C PHE A 296 -7.95 -12.22 17.01
N ARG A 297 -8.33 -10.94 16.76
CA ARG A 297 -8.04 -10.27 15.50
C ARG A 297 -6.53 -10.11 15.27
N ASP A 298 -5.78 -9.85 16.33
CA ASP A 298 -4.32 -9.76 16.28
C ASP A 298 -3.68 -11.08 15.86
N THR A 299 -4.20 -12.21 16.34
CA THR A 299 -3.81 -13.55 15.88
C THR A 299 -4.06 -13.71 14.36
N LEU A 300 -5.25 -13.35 13.90
CA LEU A 300 -5.58 -13.51 12.48
C LEU A 300 -4.77 -12.58 11.58
N LEU A 301 -4.39 -11.40 12.07
CA LEU A 301 -3.51 -10.52 11.31
C LEU A 301 -2.08 -11.05 11.22
N LYS A 302 -1.55 -11.62 12.32
CA LYS A 302 -0.28 -12.35 12.28
C LYS A 302 -0.32 -13.44 11.21
N TRP A 303 -1.36 -14.28 11.21
CA TRP A 303 -1.52 -15.31 10.17
C TRP A 303 -1.65 -14.72 8.77
N TYR A 304 -2.33 -13.58 8.64
CA TYR A 304 -2.45 -12.88 7.38
C TYR A 304 -1.07 -12.49 6.85
N SER A 305 -0.23 -11.84 7.67
CA SER A 305 1.11 -11.40 7.27
C SER A 305 2.02 -12.58 6.91
N GLU A 306 1.99 -13.66 7.69
CA GLU A 306 2.75 -14.89 7.42
C GLU A 306 2.31 -15.59 6.11
N LEU A 307 1.00 -15.62 5.83
CA LEU A 307 0.45 -16.25 4.64
C LEU A 307 0.71 -15.49 3.34
N ILE A 308 0.98 -14.19 3.42
CA ILE A 308 1.29 -13.35 2.27
C ILE A 308 2.77 -12.95 2.18
N ASP A 309 3.62 -13.59 2.99
CA ASP A 309 5.06 -13.37 3.03
C ASP A 309 5.44 -11.90 3.32
N GLU A 310 4.88 -11.33 4.41
CA GLU A 310 5.21 -10.00 4.92
C GLU A 310 5.86 -10.08 6.32
N PRO A 311 7.16 -10.37 6.40
CA PRO A 311 7.83 -10.67 7.66
C PRO A 311 7.94 -9.49 8.62
N TYR A 312 7.85 -8.26 8.12
CA TYR A 312 8.00 -7.06 8.94
C TYR A 312 6.66 -6.50 9.46
N TRP A 313 5.52 -6.94 8.93
CA TRP A 313 4.23 -6.42 9.35
C TRP A 313 3.92 -6.72 10.82
N GLU A 314 4.12 -7.96 11.28
CA GLU A 314 3.86 -8.29 12.68
C GLU A 314 4.77 -7.52 13.65
N PRO A 315 6.10 -7.40 13.47
CA PRO A 315 6.94 -6.53 14.28
C PRO A 315 6.51 -5.06 14.21
N PHE A 316 6.16 -4.55 13.02
CA PHE A 316 5.73 -3.17 12.80
C PHE A 316 4.54 -2.77 13.67
N ARG A 317 3.59 -3.67 13.92
CA ARG A 317 2.40 -3.39 14.72
C ARG A 317 2.72 -2.94 16.15
N HIS A 318 3.86 -3.32 16.68
CA HIS A 318 4.33 -3.01 18.03
C HIS A 318 5.18 -1.74 18.09
N ILE A 319 5.59 -1.19 16.94
CA ILE A 319 6.42 0.02 16.88
C ILE A 319 5.62 1.26 17.28
N GLN A 320 6.21 2.08 18.15
CA GLN A 320 5.64 3.34 18.61
C GLN A 320 6.06 4.50 17.68
N LEU A 321 5.38 4.65 16.53
CA LEU A 321 5.73 5.65 15.51
C LEU A 321 5.84 7.08 16.05
N THR A 322 4.97 7.47 17.01
CA THR A 322 5.05 8.79 17.62
C THR A 322 6.27 8.98 18.52
N ALA A 323 6.76 7.91 19.14
CA ALA A 323 8.01 7.94 19.89
C ALA A 323 9.21 8.06 18.95
N MET A 324 9.22 7.33 17.83
CA MET A 324 10.24 7.47 16.78
C MET A 324 10.30 8.88 16.22
N ALA A 325 9.15 9.47 15.88
CA ALA A 325 9.06 10.85 15.42
C ALA A 325 9.67 11.82 16.44
N LYS A 326 9.32 11.66 17.72
CA LYS A 326 9.87 12.49 18.79
C LYS A 326 11.39 12.32 18.95
N ALA A 327 11.90 11.11 18.82
CA ALA A 327 13.33 10.80 18.96
C ALA A 327 14.20 11.52 17.92
N VAL A 328 13.68 11.77 16.71
CA VAL A 328 14.39 12.49 15.65
C VAL A 328 14.16 14.01 15.65
N GLY A 329 13.28 14.53 16.54
CA GLY A 329 13.11 15.97 16.74
C GLY A 329 11.74 16.56 16.39
N PHE A 330 10.75 15.77 15.94
CA PHE A 330 9.39 16.27 15.77
C PHE A 330 8.79 16.66 17.13
N THR A 331 8.33 17.91 17.26
CA THR A 331 7.81 18.42 18.54
C THR A 331 6.36 18.08 18.78
N LYS A 332 5.60 17.88 17.68
CA LYS A 332 4.21 17.48 17.73
C LYS A 332 4.04 16.22 16.88
N SER A 333 3.50 15.18 17.51
CA SER A 333 3.13 13.96 16.78
C SER A 333 1.85 13.37 17.34
N ARG A 334 0.98 12.90 16.46
CA ARG A 334 -0.27 12.25 16.84
C ARG A 334 -0.56 11.08 15.92
N LEU A 335 -1.05 10.00 16.47
CA LEU A 335 -1.56 8.84 15.76
C LEU A 335 -3.06 8.75 15.99
N LYS A 336 -3.84 8.58 14.93
CA LYS A 336 -5.29 8.37 15.00
C LYS A 336 -5.71 7.20 14.13
N LYS A 337 -6.84 6.59 14.48
CA LYS A 337 -7.50 5.63 13.60
C LYS A 337 -8.06 6.37 12.39
N TRP A 338 -7.91 5.74 11.22
CA TRP A 338 -8.46 6.21 9.98
C TRP A 338 -9.26 5.08 9.31
N TYR A 339 -10.37 5.39 8.66
CA TYR A 339 -11.28 4.41 8.08
C TYR A 339 -11.61 4.76 6.64
N ILE A 340 -11.74 3.75 5.81
CA ILE A 340 -12.21 3.91 4.44
C ILE A 340 -13.69 4.26 4.46
N ALA A 341 -14.08 5.38 3.87
CA ALA A 341 -15.46 5.85 3.83
C ALA A 341 -16.39 4.81 3.20
N GLY A 342 -17.56 4.64 3.81
CA GLY A 342 -18.60 3.71 3.33
C GLY A 342 -18.30 2.22 3.50
N THR A 343 -17.15 1.86 4.09
CA THR A 343 -16.78 0.46 4.29
C THR A 343 -16.54 0.11 5.74
N ASP A 344 -15.78 0.93 6.44
CA ASP A 344 -15.35 0.71 7.82
C ASP A 344 -15.68 1.93 8.66
N GLY A 345 -15.59 1.78 9.98
CA GLY A 345 -15.85 2.83 10.93
C GLY A 345 -15.89 2.29 12.35
N PRO A 346 -16.04 3.16 13.38
CA PRO A 346 -16.06 2.74 14.77
C PRO A 346 -17.11 1.67 15.08
N ALA A 347 -18.29 1.72 14.45
CA ALA A 347 -19.34 0.73 14.62
C ALA A 347 -18.96 -0.65 14.02
N ALA A 348 -18.26 -0.65 12.89
CA ALA A 348 -17.77 -1.88 12.28
C ALA A 348 -16.61 -2.48 13.08
N GLU A 349 -15.73 -1.64 13.64
CA GLU A 349 -14.66 -2.07 14.52
C GLU A 349 -15.19 -2.65 15.84
N ALA A 350 -16.26 -2.07 16.39
CA ALA A 350 -16.88 -2.53 17.62
C ALA A 350 -17.62 -3.89 17.48
N ASP A 351 -17.94 -4.31 16.27
CA ASP A 351 -18.55 -5.64 16.02
C ASP A 351 -17.46 -6.71 15.98
N PRO A 352 -17.36 -7.60 16.99
CA PRO A 352 -16.31 -8.62 17.06
C PRO A 352 -16.39 -9.65 15.94
N ARG A 353 -17.56 -9.78 15.28
CA ARG A 353 -17.81 -10.73 14.19
C ARG A 353 -17.54 -10.13 12.80
N ARG A 354 -17.00 -8.93 12.75
CA ARG A 354 -16.67 -8.26 11.51
C ARG A 354 -15.16 -8.10 11.36
N TRP A 355 -14.65 -8.53 10.20
CA TRP A 355 -13.29 -8.18 9.81
C TRP A 355 -13.24 -6.68 9.52
N CYS A 356 -12.68 -5.93 10.43
CA CYS A 356 -12.47 -4.49 10.32
C CYS A 356 -11.07 -4.17 10.79
N THR A 357 -10.31 -3.50 9.94
CA THR A 357 -8.93 -3.15 10.16
C THR A 357 -8.78 -1.63 10.07
N PRO A 358 -8.88 -0.89 11.18
CA PRO A 358 -8.63 0.54 11.13
C PRO A 358 -7.19 0.83 10.72
N TRP A 359 -7.02 1.81 9.85
CA TRP A 359 -5.71 2.32 9.47
C TRP A 359 -5.18 3.23 10.57
N GLY A 360 -3.86 3.28 10.71
CA GLY A 360 -3.17 4.25 11.54
C GLY A 360 -2.69 5.42 10.70
N GLN A 361 -3.28 6.60 10.89
CA GLN A 361 -2.75 7.84 10.33
C GLN A 361 -1.91 8.54 11.38
N MET A 362 -0.61 8.71 11.14
CA MET A 362 0.23 9.55 11.96
C MET A 362 0.49 10.89 11.26
N VAL A 363 0.52 11.96 12.05
CA VAL A 363 0.94 13.30 11.64
C VAL A 363 2.02 13.75 12.59
N ALA A 364 3.17 14.18 12.07
CA ALA A 364 4.26 14.76 12.83
C ALA A 364 4.70 16.10 12.23
N GLU A 365 4.86 17.11 13.07
CA GLU A 365 5.17 18.49 12.65
C GLU A 365 6.56 18.88 13.17
N LYS A 366 7.39 19.41 12.27
CA LYS A 366 8.66 20.04 12.62
C LYS A 366 8.37 21.46 13.12
N GLU A 367 8.96 21.84 14.25
CA GLU A 367 8.73 23.16 14.85
C GLU A 367 9.08 24.28 13.86
N GLU A 368 8.30 25.37 13.91
CA GLU A 368 8.64 26.60 13.22
C GLU A 368 9.89 27.23 13.89
N ALA A 369 10.79 27.80 13.09
CA ALA A 369 12.04 28.38 13.57
C ALA A 369 11.80 29.69 14.33
#